data_2230baaef23584c447eef2e9bb55ed53
#
_entry.id   2230baaef23584c447eef2e9bb55ed53
#
_cell.length_a   1.000
_cell.length_b   1.000
_cell.length_c   1.000
_cell.angle_alpha   90.00
_cell.angle_beta   90.00
_cell.angle_gamma   90.00
#
_symmetry.space_group_name_H-M   'P 1'
#
loop_
_entity.id
_entity.type
_entity.pdbx_description
1 polymer ?
#
loop_
_entity_poly.entity_id
_entity_poly.type
_entity_poly.pdbx_seq_one_letter_code
_entity_poly.pdbx_strand_id
1 'polypeptide(L)'
;MSLPATLSSRHPVLLIEDEPAVMAYVQAALERSGYPVVCCESGIDALRLLETGEFLGVVSDMRTPGGVDGAQVHAWIAQHRPDLASKIVFITGDIANEETIATLRETGAPCVEKPFRVQQFIDVVSRTMGRAK
;
A
#
# COMPACT_ATOMS: atom_id res chain seq x y z
N MET A 1 9.23 -11.84 -31.07
CA MET A 1 9.75 -10.93 -30.05
C MET A 1 9.00 -11.12 -28.74
N SER A 2 9.72 -11.26 -27.72
CA SER A 2 9.08 -11.32 -26.41
C SER A 2 8.59 -9.92 -26.01
N LEU A 3 7.55 -9.88 -25.23
CA LEU A 3 7.17 -8.63 -24.61
C LEU A 3 8.32 -8.12 -23.77
N PRO A 4 8.48 -6.80 -23.72
CA PRO A 4 9.46 -6.23 -22.81
C PRO A 4 9.23 -6.79 -21.41
N ALA A 5 10.29 -7.16 -20.74
CA ALA A 5 10.20 -7.63 -19.37
C ALA A 5 9.48 -6.63 -18.48
N THR A 6 9.63 -5.33 -18.81
CA THR A 6 8.95 -4.27 -18.06
C THR A 6 7.44 -4.40 -18.09
N LEU A 7 6.86 -4.93 -19.19
CA LEU A 7 5.41 -5.12 -19.24
C LEU A 7 4.99 -6.39 -18.54
N SER A 8 5.70 -7.49 -18.80
CA SER A 8 5.32 -8.79 -18.25
C SER A 8 5.66 -8.92 -16.76
N SER A 9 6.68 -8.18 -16.30
CA SER A 9 7.15 -8.28 -14.92
C SER A 9 6.58 -7.19 -14.01
N ARG A 10 5.77 -6.29 -14.55
CA ARG A 10 5.21 -5.22 -13.73
C ARG A 10 4.13 -5.76 -12.84
N HIS A 11 4.41 -5.76 -11.54
CA HIS A 11 3.45 -6.21 -10.55
C HIS A 11 2.63 -5.02 -10.04
N PRO A 12 1.36 -5.25 -9.70
CA PRO A 12 0.52 -4.17 -9.21
C PRO A 12 0.86 -3.78 -7.78
N VAL A 13 0.40 -2.59 -7.42
CA VAL A 13 0.37 -2.14 -6.03
C VAL A 13 -0.92 -2.68 -5.42
N LEU A 14 -0.84 -3.25 -4.24
CA LEU A 14 -2.02 -3.66 -3.49
C LEU A 14 -2.50 -2.48 -2.66
N LEU A 15 -3.73 -2.06 -2.90
CA LEU A 15 -4.35 -0.93 -2.19
C LEU A 15 -5.42 -1.46 -1.24
N ILE A 16 -5.25 -1.17 0.05
CA ILE A 16 -6.18 -1.61 1.10
C ILE A 16 -6.86 -0.37 1.66
N GLU A 17 -8.15 -0.23 1.38
CA GLU A 17 -8.92 0.95 1.78
C GLU A 17 -10.39 0.59 1.77
N ASP A 18 -11.13 0.94 2.84
CA ASP A 18 -12.55 0.61 2.93
C ASP A 18 -13.48 1.77 2.52
N GLU A 19 -12.98 2.98 2.45
CA GLU A 19 -13.78 4.14 2.03
C GLU A 19 -13.75 4.26 0.51
N PRO A 20 -14.91 4.09 -0.16
CA PRO A 20 -14.92 4.07 -1.64
C PRO A 20 -14.35 5.33 -2.29
N ALA A 21 -14.62 6.49 -1.71
CA ALA A 21 -14.13 7.75 -2.28
C ALA A 21 -12.61 7.85 -2.17
N VAL A 22 -12.04 7.43 -1.04
CA VAL A 22 -10.60 7.45 -0.85
C VAL A 22 -9.95 6.40 -1.75
N MET A 23 -10.53 5.21 -1.84
CA MET A 23 -10.01 4.16 -2.72
C MET A 23 -9.96 4.64 -4.16
N ALA A 24 -11.05 5.26 -4.65
CA ALA A 24 -11.09 5.75 -6.02
C ALA A 24 -10.03 6.82 -6.28
N TYR A 25 -9.84 7.73 -5.32
CA TYR A 25 -8.86 8.80 -5.44
C TYR A 25 -7.44 8.24 -5.50
N VAL A 26 -7.12 7.34 -4.59
CA VAL A 26 -5.78 6.75 -4.52
C VAL A 26 -5.51 5.86 -5.72
N GLN A 27 -6.50 5.06 -6.12
CA GLN A 27 -6.36 4.21 -7.29
C GLN A 27 -6.09 5.04 -8.54
N ALA A 28 -6.85 6.12 -8.75
CA ALA A 28 -6.64 6.98 -9.90
C ALA A 28 -5.26 7.62 -9.88
N ALA A 29 -4.79 8.06 -8.72
CA ALA A 29 -3.47 8.65 -8.59
C ALA A 29 -2.38 7.65 -8.99
N LEU A 30 -2.48 6.43 -8.50
CA LEU A 30 -1.51 5.39 -8.82
C LEU A 30 -1.54 5.02 -10.29
N GLU A 31 -2.72 4.81 -10.85
CA GLU A 31 -2.85 4.42 -12.26
C GLU A 31 -2.36 5.50 -13.21
N ARG A 32 -2.65 6.76 -12.92
CA ARG A 32 -2.16 7.87 -13.73
C ARG A 32 -0.65 7.97 -13.72
N SER A 33 -0.03 7.51 -12.65
CA SER A 33 1.42 7.52 -12.52
C SER A 33 2.07 6.24 -13.03
N GLY A 34 1.28 5.35 -13.64
CA GLY A 34 1.79 4.15 -14.29
C GLY A 34 1.83 2.90 -13.43
N TYR A 35 1.26 2.94 -12.23
CA TYR A 35 1.21 1.77 -11.36
C TYR A 35 -0.11 1.02 -11.56
N PRO A 36 -0.06 -0.26 -11.97
CA PRO A 36 -1.27 -1.09 -11.91
C PRO A 36 -1.68 -1.27 -10.46
N VAL A 37 -2.98 -1.40 -10.20
CA VAL A 37 -3.51 -1.45 -8.84
C VAL A 37 -4.48 -2.61 -8.68
N VAL A 38 -4.36 -3.32 -7.59
CA VAL A 38 -5.38 -4.27 -7.13
C VAL A 38 -5.93 -3.72 -5.83
N CYS A 39 -7.24 -3.55 -5.76
CA CYS A 39 -7.91 -2.96 -4.61
C CYS A 39 -8.57 -4.02 -3.75
N CYS A 40 -8.55 -3.83 -2.44
CA CYS A 40 -9.36 -4.61 -1.53
C CYS A 40 -9.81 -3.72 -0.36
N GLU A 41 -10.85 -4.16 0.33
CA GLU A 41 -11.52 -3.32 1.32
C GLU A 41 -11.16 -3.66 2.77
N SER A 42 -10.42 -4.73 2.99
CA SER A 42 -10.11 -5.16 4.35
C SER A 42 -8.72 -5.77 4.43
N GLY A 43 -8.18 -5.77 5.65
CA GLY A 43 -6.92 -6.44 5.91
C GLY A 43 -7.00 -7.95 5.69
N ILE A 44 -8.15 -8.55 6.00
CA ILE A 44 -8.34 -9.99 5.79
C ILE A 44 -8.23 -10.34 4.32
N ASP A 45 -8.91 -9.57 3.46
CA ASP A 45 -8.83 -9.80 2.01
C ASP A 45 -7.42 -9.56 1.51
N ALA A 46 -6.73 -8.55 2.06
CA ALA A 46 -5.35 -8.27 1.69
C ALA A 46 -4.44 -9.47 1.99
N LEU A 47 -4.60 -10.08 3.16
CA LEU A 47 -3.78 -11.23 3.54
C LEU A 47 -3.99 -12.40 2.58
N ARG A 48 -5.22 -12.62 2.15
CA ARG A 48 -5.51 -13.67 1.17
C ARG A 48 -4.82 -13.41 -0.15
N LEU A 49 -4.87 -12.17 -0.61
CA LEU A 49 -4.20 -11.79 -1.86
C LEU A 49 -2.68 -11.92 -1.75
N LEU A 50 -2.14 -11.57 -0.58
CA LEU A 50 -0.69 -11.61 -0.35
C LEU A 50 -0.14 -13.02 -0.25
N GLU A 51 -0.97 -14.01 0.06
CA GLU A 51 -0.53 -15.39 0.16
C GLU A 51 0.01 -15.92 -1.17
N THR A 52 -0.60 -15.53 -2.27
CA THR A 52 -0.25 -16.09 -3.58
C THR A 52 0.08 -15.04 -4.63
N GLY A 53 -0.31 -13.78 -4.41
CA GLY A 53 -0.14 -12.75 -5.43
C GLY A 53 1.24 -12.13 -5.42
N GLU A 54 1.67 -11.65 -6.57
CA GLU A 54 2.90 -10.90 -6.70
C GLU A 54 2.57 -9.43 -6.77
N PHE A 55 3.20 -8.62 -5.92
CA PHE A 55 2.93 -7.19 -5.81
C PHE A 55 4.22 -6.40 -5.82
N LEU A 56 4.14 -5.19 -6.36
CA LEU A 56 5.25 -4.23 -6.28
C LEU A 56 5.40 -3.68 -4.86
N GLY A 57 4.28 -3.45 -4.20
CA GLY A 57 4.25 -2.91 -2.86
C GLY A 57 2.81 -2.82 -2.37
N VAL A 58 2.63 -2.25 -1.19
CA VAL A 58 1.33 -2.16 -0.53
C VAL A 58 1.08 -0.74 -0.07
N VAL A 59 -0.10 -0.22 -0.38
CA VAL A 59 -0.61 1.03 0.19
C VAL A 59 -1.78 0.65 1.07
N SER A 60 -1.70 0.95 2.35
CA SER A 60 -2.72 0.52 3.32
C SER A 60 -3.17 1.67 4.19
N ASP A 61 -4.49 1.82 4.30
CA ASP A 61 -5.03 2.62 5.39
C ASP A 61 -4.53 2.00 6.71
N MET A 62 -4.21 2.84 7.66
CA MET A 62 -3.78 2.38 8.98
C MET A 62 -4.90 1.61 9.67
N ARG A 63 -6.14 2.01 9.45
CA ARG A 63 -7.30 1.36 10.05
C ARG A 63 -8.18 0.76 8.98
N THR A 64 -8.41 -0.53 9.09
CA THR A 64 -9.31 -1.26 8.21
C THR A 64 -10.29 -2.07 9.05
N PRO A 65 -11.49 -2.36 8.50
CA PRO A 65 -12.49 -3.12 9.26
C PRO A 65 -12.11 -4.59 9.38
N GLY A 66 -12.79 -5.29 10.28
CA GLY A 66 -12.71 -6.74 10.38
C GLY A 66 -11.61 -7.27 11.25
N GLY A 67 -11.03 -6.44 12.11
CA GLY A 67 -10.09 -6.92 13.10
C GLY A 67 -8.65 -7.09 12.62
N VAL A 68 -8.38 -6.85 11.35
CA VAL A 68 -7.02 -6.86 10.81
C VAL A 68 -6.74 -5.47 10.26
N ASP A 69 -5.92 -4.70 10.94
CA ASP A 69 -5.59 -3.34 10.54
C ASP A 69 -4.24 -3.27 9.80
N GLY A 70 -3.83 -2.06 9.46
CA GLY A 70 -2.58 -1.86 8.72
C GLY A 70 -1.36 -2.38 9.47
N ALA A 71 -1.33 -2.25 10.80
CA ALA A 71 -0.21 -2.74 11.60
C ALA A 71 -0.12 -4.26 11.52
N GLN A 72 -1.25 -4.94 11.55
CA GLN A 72 -1.29 -6.40 11.49
C GLN A 72 -0.93 -6.90 10.09
N VAL A 73 -1.36 -6.20 9.06
CA VAL A 73 -0.96 -6.54 7.69
C VAL A 73 0.57 -6.40 7.55
N HIS A 74 1.12 -5.32 8.06
CA HIS A 74 2.58 -5.11 8.03
C HIS A 74 3.31 -6.25 8.76
N ALA A 75 2.83 -6.63 9.94
CA ALA A 75 3.45 -7.70 10.71
C ALA A 75 3.44 -9.02 9.95
N TRP A 76 2.32 -9.33 9.32
CA TRP A 76 2.21 -10.53 8.50
C TRP A 76 3.20 -10.50 7.33
N ILE A 77 3.29 -9.36 6.65
CA ILE A 77 4.22 -9.20 5.51
C ILE A 77 5.67 -9.37 5.97
N ALA A 78 6.03 -8.76 7.10
CA ALA A 78 7.39 -8.86 7.61
C ALA A 78 7.78 -10.31 7.88
N GLN A 79 6.82 -11.12 8.30
CA GLN A 79 7.06 -12.52 8.63
C GLN A 79 7.02 -13.43 7.41
N HIS A 80 6.09 -13.20 6.48
CA HIS A 80 5.82 -14.13 5.38
C HIS A 80 6.29 -13.62 4.01
N ARG A 81 6.37 -12.32 3.83
CA ARG A 81 6.76 -11.70 2.56
C ARG A 81 7.81 -10.62 2.82
N PRO A 82 9.00 -11.01 3.29
CA PRO A 82 10.05 -10.01 3.59
C PRO A 82 10.47 -9.19 2.38
N ASP A 83 10.26 -9.70 1.18
CA ASP A 83 10.50 -8.95 -0.05
C ASP A 83 9.63 -7.69 -0.16
N LEU A 84 8.46 -7.68 0.49
CA LEU A 84 7.55 -6.54 0.47
C LEU A 84 7.64 -5.67 1.74
N ALA A 85 8.35 -6.11 2.75
CA ALA A 85 8.35 -5.43 4.05
C ALA A 85 8.83 -3.98 3.98
N SER A 86 9.73 -3.68 3.06
CA SER A 86 10.24 -2.31 2.87
C SER A 86 9.46 -1.53 1.82
N LYS A 87 8.38 -2.09 1.29
CA LYS A 87 7.61 -1.51 0.20
C LYS A 87 6.16 -1.25 0.59
N ILE A 88 5.98 -0.77 1.81
CA ILE A 88 4.67 -0.50 2.38
C ILE A 88 4.56 0.99 2.67
N VAL A 89 3.48 1.61 2.22
CA VAL A 89 3.14 3.00 2.52
C VAL A 89 1.80 3.00 3.25
N PHE A 90 1.77 3.62 4.42
CA PHE A 90 0.53 3.78 5.16
C PHE A 90 -0.16 5.09 4.79
N ILE A 91 -1.48 5.08 4.87
CA ILE A 91 -2.31 6.28 4.77
C ILE A 91 -3.09 6.39 6.07
N THR A 92 -3.21 7.58 6.63
CA THR A 92 -3.98 7.76 7.84
C THR A 92 -4.70 9.11 7.84
N GLY A 93 -5.88 9.14 8.46
CA GLY A 93 -6.60 10.38 8.72
C GLY A 93 -6.23 11.00 10.07
N ASP A 94 -5.44 10.30 10.88
CA ASP A 94 -5.13 10.77 12.22
C ASP A 94 -3.70 10.38 12.60
N ILE A 95 -2.75 11.19 12.17
CA ILE A 95 -1.33 10.95 12.41
C ILE A 95 -0.96 11.17 13.88
N ALA A 96 -1.82 11.85 14.64
CA ALA A 96 -1.58 12.11 16.06
C ALA A 96 -2.07 10.98 16.97
N ASN A 97 -2.74 9.98 16.40
CA ASN A 97 -3.24 8.84 17.17
C ASN A 97 -2.06 8.03 17.74
N GLU A 98 -2.12 7.70 19.01
CA GLU A 98 -1.02 7.03 19.70
C GLU A 98 -0.69 5.68 19.09
N GLU A 99 -1.70 4.90 18.69
CA GLU A 99 -1.47 3.60 18.06
C GLU A 99 -0.81 3.76 16.71
N THR A 100 -1.20 4.77 15.95
CA THR A 100 -0.58 5.08 14.65
C THR A 100 0.88 5.44 14.86
N ILE A 101 1.17 6.32 15.80
CA ILE A 101 2.56 6.72 16.09
C ILE A 101 3.40 5.51 16.48
N ALA A 102 2.88 4.66 17.34
CA ALA A 102 3.60 3.46 17.77
C ALA A 102 3.90 2.54 16.58
N THR A 103 2.91 2.31 15.72
CA THR A 103 3.09 1.48 14.54
C THR A 103 4.15 2.05 13.61
N LEU A 104 4.12 3.35 13.38
CA LEU A 104 5.09 3.98 12.49
C LEU A 104 6.52 3.90 13.05
N ARG A 105 6.67 4.02 14.36
CA ARG A 105 7.97 3.86 15.00
C ARG A 105 8.49 2.43 14.89
N GLU A 106 7.62 1.46 15.12
CA GLU A 106 8.02 0.06 15.08
C GLU A 106 8.36 -0.40 13.68
N THR A 107 7.59 0.04 12.70
CA THR A 107 7.74 -0.45 11.32
C THR A 107 8.74 0.35 10.52
N GLY A 108 8.91 1.64 10.84
CA GLY A 108 9.70 2.54 10.02
C GLY A 108 9.08 2.84 8.67
N ALA A 109 7.84 2.41 8.44
CA ALA A 109 7.19 2.60 7.16
C ALA A 109 6.76 4.05 6.97
N PRO A 110 6.84 4.58 5.75
CA PRO A 110 6.36 5.92 5.47
C PRO A 110 4.85 6.01 5.59
N CYS A 111 4.36 7.19 5.93
CA CYS A 111 2.95 7.43 6.09
C CYS A 111 2.56 8.76 5.45
N VAL A 112 1.42 8.77 4.78
CA VAL A 112 0.87 9.98 4.19
C VAL A 112 -0.45 10.29 4.89
N GLU A 113 -0.58 11.52 5.38
CA GLU A 113 -1.77 11.94 6.11
C GLU A 113 -2.85 12.45 5.16
N LYS A 114 -4.08 12.02 5.38
CA LYS A 114 -5.25 12.50 4.63
C LYS A 114 -5.69 13.86 5.19
N PRO A 115 -6.12 14.80 4.36
CA PRO A 115 -6.08 14.79 2.91
C PRO A 115 -4.68 15.10 2.38
N PHE A 116 -4.32 14.55 1.24
CA PHE A 116 -2.99 14.77 0.66
C PHE A 116 -3.12 15.14 -0.82
N ARG A 117 -2.05 15.74 -1.34
CA ARG A 117 -1.96 16.03 -2.77
C ARG A 117 -1.45 14.80 -3.49
N VAL A 118 -1.93 14.60 -4.71
CA VAL A 118 -1.51 13.46 -5.53
C VAL A 118 0.00 13.39 -5.64
N GLN A 119 0.66 14.51 -5.94
CA GLN A 119 2.11 14.51 -6.14
C GLN A 119 2.85 14.12 -4.86
N GLN A 120 2.40 14.60 -3.71
CA GLN A 120 2.99 14.24 -2.43
C GLN A 120 2.90 12.73 -2.21
N PHE A 121 1.75 12.16 -2.46
CA PHE A 121 1.53 10.73 -2.30
C PHE A 121 2.39 9.93 -3.27
N ILE A 122 2.40 10.31 -4.54
CA ILE A 122 3.16 9.58 -5.57
C ILE A 122 4.67 9.67 -5.29
N ASP A 123 5.16 10.79 -4.79
CA ASP A 123 6.57 10.91 -4.43
C ASP A 123 6.96 9.89 -3.35
N VAL A 124 6.10 9.72 -2.35
CA VAL A 124 6.34 8.71 -1.30
C VAL A 124 6.30 7.31 -1.89
N VAL A 125 5.32 7.01 -2.73
CA VAL A 125 5.20 5.69 -3.35
C VAL A 125 6.44 5.38 -4.20
N SER A 126 6.87 6.30 -5.03
CA SER A 126 8.01 6.03 -5.91
C SER A 126 9.31 5.88 -5.14
N ARG A 127 9.50 6.61 -4.05
CA ARG A 127 10.68 6.42 -3.20
C ARG A 127 10.66 5.09 -2.47
N THR A 128 9.47 4.60 -2.14
CA THR A 128 9.31 3.37 -1.36
C THR A 128 9.32 2.13 -2.24
N MET A 129 8.65 2.19 -3.37
CA MET A 129 8.42 1.01 -4.23
C MET A 129 9.19 1.03 -5.53
N GLY A 130 9.81 2.15 -5.86
CA GLY A 130 10.41 2.34 -7.16
C GLY A 130 9.45 2.97 -8.13
N ARG A 131 10.00 3.57 -9.18
CA ARG A 131 9.20 4.26 -10.17
C ARG A 131 8.43 3.29 -11.04
N ALA A 132 7.22 3.67 -11.38
CA ALA A 132 6.47 2.98 -12.41
C ALA A 132 7.11 3.26 -13.76
N LYS A 133 6.98 2.31 -14.64
CA LYS A 133 7.52 2.46 -16.01
C LYS A 133 6.39 2.54 -17.03
#